data_d58fd343359ade9339651e7151f13d9e
#
_entry.id   d58fd343359ade9339651e7151f13d9e
#
_cell.length_a   1.000
_cell.length_b   1.000
_cell.length_c   1.000
_cell.angle_alpha   90.00
_cell.angle_beta   90.00
_cell.angle_gamma   90.00
#
_symmetry.space_group_name_H-M   'P 1'
#
loop_
_entity.id
_entity.type
_entity.pdbx_description
1 polymer ?
#
loop_
_entity_poly.entity_id
_entity_poly.type
_entity_poly.pdbx_seq_one_letter_code
_entity_poly.pdbx_strand_id
1 'polypeptide(L)'
;MPIQVEVWGDYACFTRPEMKTERVSYDVMTPSAARGLLDSLYWHPGLRWVIDRIHVCAPIRFTNIRRNEVKDVISARRAKTVMEKGQGELYLAASESIQQRAAMVLRDVHYVIDAHFDMTDCLLYTSPSP
;
A
#
# COMPACT_ATOMS: atom_id res chain seq x y z
N MET A 1 6.40 16.11 18.47
CA MET A 1 5.62 17.24 17.89
C MET A 1 4.39 16.73 17.20
N PRO A 2 3.22 17.13 17.65
CA PRO A 2 1.97 16.69 17.01
C PRO A 2 1.77 17.36 15.67
N ILE A 3 1.24 16.60 14.75
CA ILE A 3 0.86 17.10 13.43
C ILE A 3 -0.54 16.63 13.08
N GLN A 4 -1.13 17.30 12.11
CA GLN A 4 -2.44 16.95 11.59
C GLN A 4 -2.36 16.94 10.07
N VAL A 5 -2.77 15.85 9.46
CA VAL A 5 -2.72 15.66 8.01
C VAL A 5 -4.11 15.35 7.49
N GLU A 6 -4.55 16.13 6.52
CA GLU A 6 -5.82 15.89 5.85
C GLU A 6 -5.57 15.13 4.54
N VAL A 7 -6.30 14.04 4.34
CA VAL A 7 -6.18 13.21 3.14
C VAL A 7 -7.56 12.90 2.58
N TRP A 8 -7.65 12.86 1.26
CA TRP A 8 -8.91 12.56 0.59
C TRP A 8 -8.62 11.92 -0.76
N GLY A 9 -9.64 11.29 -1.32
CA GLY A 9 -9.50 10.66 -2.63
C GLY A 9 -10.81 10.12 -3.11
N ASP A 10 -10.86 9.81 -4.40
CA ASP A 10 -12.04 9.24 -5.03
C ASP A 10 -12.24 7.79 -4.59
N TYR A 11 -11.16 7.06 -4.38
CA TYR A 11 -11.20 5.66 -3.98
C TYR A 11 -10.10 5.36 -2.98
N ALA A 12 -10.35 4.41 -2.11
CA ALA A 12 -9.35 3.90 -1.18
C ALA A 12 -9.62 2.43 -0.88
N CYS A 13 -8.56 1.67 -0.68
CA CYS A 13 -8.69 0.28 -0.30
C CYS A 13 -7.70 -0.03 0.83
N PHE A 14 -8.24 -0.18 2.03
CA PHE A 14 -7.45 -0.60 3.19
C PHE A 14 -7.66 -2.10 3.32
N THR A 15 -6.86 -2.85 2.59
CA THR A 15 -7.08 -4.26 2.30
C THR A 15 -7.19 -5.13 3.54
N ARG A 16 -8.25 -5.95 3.60
CA ARG A 16 -8.40 -6.96 4.64
C ARG A 16 -7.49 -8.13 4.31
N PRO A 17 -6.57 -8.51 5.21
CA PRO A 17 -5.61 -9.57 4.92
C PRO A 17 -6.21 -10.96 4.83
N GLU A 18 -7.40 -11.19 5.40
CA GLU A 18 -8.06 -12.49 5.36
C GLU A 18 -8.66 -12.81 3.99
N MET A 19 -8.78 -11.83 3.10
CA MET A 19 -9.33 -12.03 1.76
C MET A 19 -8.20 -12.37 0.79
N LYS A 20 -8.20 -13.61 0.28
CA LYS A 20 -7.08 -14.11 -0.51
C LYS A 20 -7.18 -13.80 -2.00
N THR A 21 -8.37 -13.90 -2.57
CA THR A 21 -8.56 -13.76 -4.02
C THR A 21 -9.14 -12.42 -4.41
N GLU A 22 -9.96 -11.84 -3.57
CA GLU A 22 -10.59 -10.57 -3.82
C GLU A 22 -10.07 -9.54 -2.81
N ARG A 23 -9.94 -8.30 -3.26
CA ARG A 23 -9.58 -7.21 -2.36
C ARG A 23 -10.84 -6.62 -1.77
N VAL A 24 -10.90 -6.59 -0.45
CA VAL A 24 -12.01 -5.97 0.27
C VAL A 24 -11.42 -5.00 1.27
N SER A 25 -11.88 -3.76 1.21
CA SER A 25 -11.41 -2.73 2.12
C SER A 25 -12.04 -2.85 3.50
N TYR A 26 -11.29 -2.47 4.53
CA TYR A 26 -11.89 -2.14 5.81
C TYR A 26 -12.81 -0.94 5.65
N ASP A 27 -13.72 -0.75 6.59
CA ASP A 27 -14.71 0.34 6.54
C ASP A 27 -14.07 1.72 6.54
N VAL A 28 -12.93 1.85 7.18
CA VAL A 28 -12.23 3.12 7.32
C VAL A 28 -10.73 2.89 7.26
N MET A 29 -9.99 4.00 7.15
CA MET A 29 -8.53 3.95 7.19
C MET A 29 -8.06 3.30 8.50
N THR A 30 -7.13 2.36 8.38
CA THR A 30 -6.53 1.71 9.54
C THR A 30 -5.34 2.52 10.05
N PRO A 31 -4.98 2.37 11.34
CA PRO A 31 -3.77 3.03 11.85
C PRO A 31 -2.51 2.65 11.09
N SER A 32 -2.39 1.38 10.68
CA SER A 32 -1.22 0.95 9.91
C SER A 32 -1.15 1.61 8.54
N ALA A 33 -2.29 1.81 7.88
CA ALA A 33 -2.34 2.51 6.61
C ALA A 33 -1.96 3.99 6.78
N ALA A 34 -2.47 4.62 7.82
CA ALA A 34 -2.13 6.01 8.14
C ALA A 34 -0.64 6.16 8.42
N ARG A 35 -0.09 5.24 9.18
CA ARG A 35 1.33 5.24 9.49
C ARG A 35 2.18 5.07 8.22
N GLY A 36 1.80 4.15 7.35
CA GLY A 36 2.49 3.96 6.07
C GLY A 36 2.45 5.20 5.20
N LEU A 37 1.31 5.89 5.20
CA LEU A 37 1.18 7.14 4.47
C LEU A 37 2.15 8.20 5.01
N LEU A 38 2.21 8.37 6.31
CA LEU A 38 3.12 9.35 6.93
C LEU A 38 4.58 8.97 6.70
N ASP A 39 4.92 7.68 6.74
CA ASP A 39 6.27 7.21 6.43
C ASP A 39 6.65 7.57 4.99
N SER A 40 5.71 7.51 4.07
CA SER A 40 5.98 7.86 2.67
C SER A 40 6.17 9.36 2.47
N LEU A 41 5.60 10.17 3.35
CA LEU A 41 5.74 11.63 3.28
C LEU A 41 7.02 12.12 3.92
N TYR A 42 7.39 11.54 5.03
CA TYR A 42 8.60 11.92 5.75
C TYR A 42 9.05 10.78 6.67
N TRP A 43 10.26 10.31 6.46
CA TRP A 43 10.84 9.26 7.29
C TRP A 43 12.36 9.32 7.25
N HIS A 44 13.00 9.00 8.38
CA HIS A 44 14.43 8.75 8.45
C HIS A 44 14.70 7.73 9.57
N PRO A 45 15.89 7.10 9.60
CA PRO A 45 16.21 6.12 10.63
C PRO A 45 16.02 6.70 12.03
N GLY A 46 15.41 5.92 12.90
CA GLY A 46 15.15 6.33 14.28
C GLY A 46 13.87 7.12 14.49
N LEU A 47 13.16 7.48 13.41
CA LEU A 47 11.88 8.14 13.51
C LEU A 47 10.77 7.12 13.47
N ARG A 48 9.82 7.23 14.37
CA ARG A 48 8.63 6.38 14.38
C ARG A 48 7.38 7.22 14.52
N TRP A 49 6.49 7.08 13.54
CA TRP A 49 5.20 7.74 13.59
C TRP A 49 4.25 6.99 14.51
N VAL A 50 3.54 7.75 15.32
CA VAL A 50 2.49 7.24 16.20
C VAL A 50 1.19 7.91 15.81
N ILE A 51 0.20 7.09 15.47
CA ILE A 51 -1.12 7.59 15.08
C ILE A 51 -1.95 7.75 16.34
N ASP A 52 -2.35 9.00 16.61
CA ASP A 52 -3.14 9.30 17.81
C ASP A 52 -4.61 9.18 17.54
N ARG A 53 -5.06 9.65 16.37
CA ARG A 53 -6.50 9.69 16.05
C ARG A 53 -6.68 9.80 14.55
N ILE A 54 -7.72 9.15 14.06
CA ILE A 54 -8.14 9.28 12.67
C ILE A 54 -9.59 9.76 12.67
N HIS A 55 -9.82 10.95 12.12
CA HIS A 55 -11.17 11.50 11.98
C HIS A 55 -11.74 11.07 10.63
N VAL A 56 -12.93 10.48 10.65
CA VAL A 56 -13.63 10.08 9.44
C VAL A 56 -14.54 11.23 9.04
N CYS A 57 -14.20 11.92 7.96
CA CYS A 57 -14.86 13.14 7.54
C CYS A 57 -15.89 12.94 6.44
N ALA A 58 -16.02 11.73 5.90
CA ALA A 58 -16.99 11.42 4.86
C ALA A 58 -17.75 10.15 5.21
N PRO A 59 -18.98 9.98 4.71
CA PRO A 59 -19.74 8.75 4.95
C PRO A 59 -19.01 7.53 4.40
N ILE A 60 -19.18 6.39 5.07
CA ILE A 60 -18.61 5.14 4.62
C ILE A 60 -19.43 4.64 3.44
N ARG A 61 -18.80 4.57 2.26
CA ARG A 61 -19.44 4.11 1.03
C ARG A 61 -18.54 3.12 0.33
N PHE A 62 -19.10 2.01 -0.08
CA PHE A 62 -18.38 0.98 -0.82
C PHE A 62 -18.81 0.99 -2.27
N THR A 63 -17.88 0.61 -3.14
CA THR A 63 -18.16 0.38 -4.55
C THR A 63 -17.32 -0.79 -5.03
N ASN A 64 -17.79 -1.44 -6.10
CA ASN A 64 -17.05 -2.53 -6.71
C ASN A 64 -16.26 -2.00 -7.89
N ILE A 65 -14.99 -2.40 -7.94
CA ILE A 65 -14.11 -2.10 -9.06
C ILE A 65 -13.58 -3.41 -9.58
N ARG A 66 -13.57 -3.57 -10.91
CA ARG A 66 -12.94 -4.71 -11.54
C ARG A 66 -11.55 -4.33 -11.97
N ARG A 67 -10.60 -5.16 -11.61
CA ARG A 67 -9.19 -4.94 -11.92
C ARG A 67 -8.69 -6.09 -12.78
N ASN A 68 -7.90 -5.74 -13.78
CA ASN A 68 -7.20 -6.74 -14.58
C ASN A 68 -5.85 -6.99 -13.93
N GLU A 69 -5.62 -8.23 -13.55
CA GLU A 69 -4.36 -8.63 -12.94
C GLU A 69 -3.74 -9.74 -13.75
N VAL A 70 -2.42 -9.70 -13.90
CA VAL A 70 -1.69 -10.77 -14.56
C VAL A 70 -1.61 -11.95 -13.60
N LYS A 71 -2.22 -13.08 -13.99
CA LYS A 71 -2.30 -14.25 -13.11
C LYS A 71 -1.05 -15.13 -13.15
N ASP A 72 -0.28 -15.02 -14.23
CA ASP A 72 0.93 -15.84 -14.41
C ASP A 72 2.18 -15.03 -14.08
N VAL A 73 3.19 -15.74 -13.62
CA VAL A 73 4.48 -15.13 -13.29
C VAL A 73 5.55 -15.78 -14.15
N ILE A 74 6.43 -14.96 -14.72
CA ILE A 74 7.57 -15.45 -15.49
C ILE A 74 8.54 -16.14 -14.52
N SER A 75 8.85 -17.41 -14.78
CA SER A 75 9.76 -18.15 -13.92
C SER A 75 11.20 -17.67 -14.11
N ALA A 76 11.95 -17.61 -13.01
CA ALA A 76 13.36 -17.25 -13.05
C ALA A 76 14.17 -18.22 -13.92
N ARG A 77 13.81 -19.51 -13.88
CA ARG A 77 14.48 -20.54 -14.67
C ARG A 77 14.32 -20.28 -16.16
N ARG A 78 13.12 -19.93 -16.60
CA ARG A 78 12.84 -19.62 -18.00
C ARG A 78 13.61 -18.37 -18.44
N ALA A 79 13.63 -17.36 -17.63
CA ALA A 79 14.36 -16.14 -17.90
C ALA A 79 15.86 -16.43 -18.06
N LYS A 80 16.41 -17.22 -17.16
CA LYS A 80 17.81 -17.60 -17.21
C LYS A 80 18.15 -18.36 -18.50
N THR A 81 17.30 -19.30 -18.89
CA THR A 81 17.51 -20.08 -20.12
C THR A 81 17.54 -19.18 -21.35
N VAL A 82 16.61 -18.26 -21.45
CA VAL A 82 16.56 -17.32 -22.58
C VAL A 82 17.81 -16.43 -22.61
N MET A 83 18.23 -15.95 -21.47
CA MET A 83 19.40 -15.09 -21.36
C MET A 83 20.70 -15.81 -21.73
N GLU A 84 20.87 -17.06 -21.29
CA GLU A 84 22.05 -17.86 -21.60
C GLU A 84 22.17 -18.23 -23.07
N LYS A 85 21.04 -18.60 -23.66
CA LYS A 85 21.02 -19.04 -25.05
C LYS A 85 21.01 -17.89 -26.05
N GLY A 86 20.64 -16.70 -25.62
CA GLY A 86 20.50 -15.57 -26.51
C GLY A 86 19.45 -15.78 -27.59
N GLN A 87 18.58 -16.75 -27.40
CA GLN A 87 17.51 -17.12 -28.33
C GLN A 87 16.22 -17.26 -27.57
N GLY A 88 15.11 -17.14 -28.29
CA GLY A 88 13.79 -17.27 -27.76
C GLY A 88 13.26 -15.94 -27.26
N GLU A 89 11.99 -15.93 -27.03
CA GLU A 89 11.30 -14.76 -26.55
C GLU A 89 10.90 -14.96 -25.09
N LEU A 90 11.28 -13.99 -24.27
CA LEU A 90 10.87 -13.97 -22.87
C LEU A 90 9.84 -12.87 -22.71
N TYR A 91 8.59 -13.25 -22.80
CA TYR A 91 7.51 -12.33 -22.55
C TYR A 91 6.31 -13.06 -21.92
N LEU A 92 5.52 -12.32 -21.20
CA LEU A 92 4.26 -12.79 -20.70
C LEU A 92 3.18 -12.06 -21.46
N ALA A 93 2.39 -12.79 -22.25
CA ALA A 93 1.30 -12.17 -23.01
C ALA A 93 0.21 -11.73 -22.03
N ALA A 94 0.20 -10.46 -21.70
CA ALA A 94 -0.73 -9.92 -20.72
C ALA A 94 -2.18 -10.21 -21.06
N SER A 95 -2.53 -10.16 -22.36
CA SER A 95 -3.87 -10.46 -22.80
C SER A 95 -4.30 -11.90 -22.52
N GLU A 96 -3.34 -12.83 -22.46
CA GLU A 96 -3.62 -14.23 -22.19
C GLU A 96 -3.60 -14.54 -20.70
N SER A 97 -2.83 -13.77 -19.94
CA SER A 97 -2.62 -13.99 -18.52
C SER A 97 -3.45 -13.10 -17.63
N ILE A 98 -4.23 -12.22 -18.20
CA ILE A 98 -5.07 -11.31 -17.44
C ILE A 98 -6.24 -12.06 -16.83
N GLN A 99 -6.45 -11.81 -15.54
CA GLN A 99 -7.61 -12.29 -14.82
C GLN A 99 -8.33 -11.10 -14.20
N GLN A 100 -9.64 -11.00 -14.45
CA GLN A 100 -10.42 -9.95 -13.81
C GLN A 100 -10.71 -10.33 -12.37
N ARG A 101 -10.40 -9.44 -11.46
CA ARG A 101 -10.68 -9.61 -10.05
C ARG A 101 -11.52 -8.46 -9.55
N ALA A 102 -12.58 -8.79 -8.84
CA ALA A 102 -13.40 -7.78 -8.20
C ALA A 102 -12.68 -7.24 -6.97
N ALA A 103 -12.80 -5.95 -6.74
CA ALA A 103 -12.32 -5.32 -5.54
C ALA A 103 -13.46 -4.48 -4.96
N MET A 104 -13.73 -4.66 -3.67
CA MET A 104 -14.68 -3.81 -2.96
C MET A 104 -13.89 -2.74 -2.24
N VAL A 105 -14.04 -1.51 -2.69
CA VAL A 105 -13.24 -0.39 -2.21
C VAL A 105 -14.15 0.70 -1.66
N LEU A 106 -13.55 1.58 -0.88
CA LEU A 106 -14.24 2.78 -0.38
C LEU A 106 -14.27 3.85 -1.47
N ARG A 107 -15.31 4.65 -1.45
CA ARG A 107 -15.52 5.73 -2.42
C ARG A 107 -15.64 7.06 -1.71
N ASP A 108 -15.05 8.10 -2.31
CA ASP A 108 -15.11 9.47 -1.82
C ASP A 108 -14.70 9.57 -0.35
N VAL A 109 -13.47 9.17 -0.09
CA VAL A 109 -12.95 9.14 1.29
C VAL A 109 -12.36 10.48 1.68
N HIS A 110 -12.43 10.77 2.98
CA HIS A 110 -11.84 11.98 3.54
C HIS A 110 -11.51 11.73 5.00
N TYR A 111 -10.26 11.90 5.36
CA TYR A 111 -9.78 11.66 6.72
C TYR A 111 -8.88 12.77 7.18
N VAL A 112 -8.86 12.98 8.50
CA VAL A 112 -7.86 13.84 9.14
C VAL A 112 -7.12 12.96 10.14
N ILE A 113 -5.81 12.90 10.00
CA ILE A 113 -4.94 12.07 10.82
C ILE A 113 -4.22 12.95 11.83
N ASP A 114 -4.42 12.68 13.11
CA ASP A 114 -3.65 13.30 14.18
C ASP A 114 -2.55 12.34 14.57
N ALA A 115 -1.31 12.79 14.52
CA ALA A 115 -0.16 11.94 14.76
C ALA A 115 1.00 12.73 15.38
N HIS A 116 1.93 12.02 15.95
CA HIS A 116 3.20 12.59 16.37
C HIS A 116 4.29 11.58 16.08
N PHE A 117 5.53 12.01 16.13
CA PHE A 117 6.64 11.09 15.96
C PHE A 117 7.47 11.02 17.24
N ASP A 118 8.00 9.83 17.48
CA ASP A 118 8.94 9.57 18.55
C ASP A 118 10.30 9.28 17.96
N MET A 119 11.34 9.67 18.66
CA MET A 119 12.69 9.28 18.33
C MET A 119 13.01 7.98 19.05
N THR A 120 13.45 6.98 18.32
CA THR A 120 13.79 5.69 18.89
C THR A 120 15.27 5.64 19.29
N ASP A 121 15.62 4.66 20.10
CA ASP A 121 17.02 4.46 20.49
C ASP A 121 17.93 4.21 19.29
N CYS A 122 17.39 3.67 18.21
CA CYS A 122 18.12 3.49 16.97
C CYS A 122 18.74 4.78 16.46
N LEU A 123 18.05 5.89 16.62
CA LEU A 123 18.55 7.18 16.18
C LEU A 123 19.79 7.57 16.96
N LEU A 124 19.84 7.25 18.25
CA LEU A 124 20.99 7.56 19.10
C LEU A 124 22.25 6.82 18.67
N TYR A 125 22.07 5.62 18.13
CA TYR A 125 23.20 4.79 17.69
C TYR A 125 23.59 5.04 16.25
N THR A 126 22.63 5.37 15.40
CA THR A 126 22.87 5.57 13.98
C THR A 126 23.23 6.99 13.63
N SER A 127 22.99 7.87 14.56
CA SER A 127 23.28 9.26 14.36
C SER A 127 24.68 9.57 14.74
N PRO A 128 25.54 9.14 14.34
CA PRO A 128 26.72 9.32 14.66
C PRO A 128 27.21 10.30 14.35
N SER A 129 26.95 10.22 14.51
CA SER A 129 27.31 10.56 14.33
C SER A 129 27.62 11.17 13.99
N PRO A 130 27.85 11.70 14.16
CA PRO A 130 27.91 12.59 13.63
C PRO A 130 28.58 12.69 12.76
#